data_e885d1348b6fb87c646100c4b1c08706
#
_entry.id   e885d1348b6fb87c646100c4b1c08706
#
_cell.length_a   1.000
_cell.length_b   1.000
_cell.length_c   1.000
_cell.angle_alpha   90.00
_cell.angle_beta   90.00
_cell.angle_gamma   90.00
#
_symmetry.space_group_name_H-M   'P 1'
#
loop_
_entity.id
_entity.type
_entity.pdbx_description
1 polymer ?
#
loop_
_entity_poly.entity_id
_entity_poly.type
_entity_poly.pdbx_seq_one_letter_code
_entity_poly.pdbx_strand_id
1 'polypeptide(L)'
;MGRLTKDPEVKYTQQNIAVARYTLAVARRFKHQQQDVDFINCIAFGKAAEFAEKYLNQGKQIVIVGRIQVRSWEDKNNQKQWSTEVIVEEHYFTGSKTKEENDEDLPF
;
A
#
# COMPACT_ATOMS: atom_id res chain seq x y z
N MET A 1 0.58 -0.65 -9.18
CA MET A 1 1.73 -1.50 -8.82
C MET A 1 2.89 -0.65 -8.34
N GLY A 2 3.51 -1.06 -7.27
CA GLY A 2 4.61 -0.32 -6.72
C GLY A 2 5.41 -1.13 -5.72
N ARG A 3 6.41 -0.49 -5.11
CA ARG A 3 7.24 -1.12 -4.10
C ARG A 3 7.04 -0.42 -2.77
N LEU A 4 7.05 -1.18 -1.69
CA LEU A 4 6.92 -0.60 -0.37
C LEU A 4 8.19 0.19 -0.04
N THR A 5 8.00 1.39 0.47
CA THR A 5 9.13 2.24 0.87
C THR A 5 9.64 1.87 2.25
N LYS A 6 8.80 1.28 3.08
CA LYS A 6 9.11 0.84 4.42
C LYS A 6 8.29 -0.40 4.74
N ASP A 7 8.64 -1.06 5.82
CA ASP A 7 7.80 -2.13 6.33
C ASP A 7 6.44 -1.56 6.71
N PRO A 8 5.36 -2.33 6.51
CA PRO A 8 4.04 -1.86 6.90
C PRO A 8 3.96 -1.63 8.40
N GLU A 9 3.26 -0.57 8.77
CA GLU A 9 2.98 -0.29 10.16
C GLU A 9 1.62 -0.87 10.48
N VAL A 10 1.57 -1.85 11.38
CA VAL A 10 0.34 -2.55 11.69
C VAL A 10 -0.08 -2.25 13.09
N LYS A 11 -1.35 -1.87 13.25
CA LYS A 11 -1.93 -1.61 14.56
C LYS A 11 -3.27 -2.31 14.63
N TYR A 12 -3.71 -2.56 15.85
CA TYR A 12 -5.00 -3.19 16.08
C TYR A 12 -5.91 -2.22 16.79
N THR A 13 -7.15 -2.15 16.35
CA THR A 13 -8.14 -1.29 16.98
C THR A 13 -8.64 -1.93 18.27
N GLN A 14 -9.46 -1.19 19.00
CA GLN A 14 -10.05 -1.72 20.23
C GLN A 14 -10.92 -2.95 19.95
N GLN A 15 -11.40 -3.09 18.75
CA GLN A 15 -12.21 -4.23 18.36
C GLN A 15 -11.36 -5.35 17.75
N ASN A 16 -10.05 -5.27 17.88
CA ASN A 16 -9.10 -6.25 17.35
C ASN A 16 -9.12 -6.34 15.84
N ILE A 17 -9.42 -5.25 15.18
CA ILE A 17 -9.35 -5.19 13.73
C ILE A 17 -7.97 -4.68 13.34
N ALA A 18 -7.26 -5.44 12.53
CA ALA A 18 -5.94 -5.06 12.07
C ALA A 18 -6.04 -3.90 11.08
N VAL A 19 -5.14 -2.94 11.22
CA VAL A 19 -5.02 -1.80 10.30
C VAL A 19 -3.56 -1.69 9.93
N ALA A 20 -3.27 -1.79 8.64
CA ALA A 20 -1.90 -1.68 8.14
C ALA A 20 -1.78 -0.43 7.28
N ARG A 21 -0.70 0.32 7.50
CA ARG A 21 -0.40 1.52 6.72
C ARG A 21 0.96 1.34 6.09
N TYR A 22 1.05 1.71 4.83
CA TYR A 22 2.34 1.69 4.14
C TYR A 22 2.26 2.62 2.94
N THR A 23 3.42 2.92 2.40
CA THR A 23 3.53 3.81 1.24
C THR A 23 4.16 3.04 0.10
N LEU A 24 3.56 3.13 -1.06
CA LEU A 24 4.08 2.52 -2.26
C LEU A 24 4.75 3.57 -3.12
N ALA A 25 5.92 3.25 -3.64
CA ALA A 25 6.58 4.04 -4.65
C ALA A 25 6.15 3.50 -6.00
N VAL A 26 5.43 4.31 -6.75
CA VAL A 26 4.84 3.91 -8.02
C VAL A 26 5.49 4.69 -9.13
N ALA A 27 6.14 3.98 -10.05
CA ALA A 27 6.80 4.63 -11.18
C ALA A 27 5.74 5.09 -12.18
N ARG A 28 5.94 6.30 -12.69
CA ARG A 28 5.06 6.82 -13.73
C ARG A 28 5.39 6.17 -15.05
N ARG A 29 4.36 6.05 -15.86
CA ARG A 29 4.51 5.38 -17.14
C ARG A 29 5.34 6.19 -18.13
N PHE A 30 5.13 7.50 -18.15
CA PHE A 30 5.85 8.38 -19.07
C PHE A 30 6.89 9.15 -18.30
N LYS A 31 8.15 8.95 -18.66
CA LYS A 31 9.26 9.57 -17.95
C LYS A 31 9.79 10.72 -18.77
N HIS A 32 9.45 11.90 -18.38
CA HIS A 32 9.99 13.10 -19.00
C HIS A 32 11.08 13.74 -18.14
N GLN A 33 11.16 13.34 -16.90
CA GLN A 33 12.11 13.89 -15.95
C GLN A 33 12.74 12.75 -15.18
N GLN A 34 13.77 13.07 -14.44
CA GLN A 34 14.53 12.05 -13.76
C GLN A 34 13.78 11.37 -12.63
N GLN A 35 12.81 12.04 -12.05
CA GLN A 35 12.12 11.48 -10.91
C GLN A 35 10.65 11.39 -11.20
N ASP A 36 10.26 10.29 -11.78
CA ASP A 36 8.87 10.07 -12.12
C ASP A 36 8.28 9.00 -11.26
N VAL A 37 8.30 9.25 -9.96
CA VAL A 37 7.77 8.31 -8.98
C VAL A 37 6.79 9.04 -8.09
N ASP A 38 5.63 8.43 -7.89
CA ASP A 38 4.64 8.92 -6.96
C ASP A 38 4.64 8.06 -5.71
N PHE A 39 4.48 8.70 -4.56
CA PHE A 39 4.40 8.00 -3.29
C PHE A 39 2.96 7.97 -2.86
N ILE A 40 2.40 6.78 -2.82
CA ILE A 40 0.97 6.59 -2.58
C ILE A 40 0.77 5.99 -1.20
N ASN A 41 0.04 6.69 -0.35
CA ASN A 41 -0.29 6.18 0.98
C ASN A 41 -1.42 5.18 0.88
N CYS A 42 -1.23 4.02 1.50
CA CYS A 42 -2.18 2.94 1.45
C CYS A 42 -2.58 2.52 2.85
N ILE A 43 -3.85 2.17 3.01
CA ILE A 43 -4.38 1.69 4.28
C ILE A 43 -5.16 0.41 3.99
N ALA A 44 -4.84 -0.64 4.75
CA ALA A 44 -5.56 -1.91 4.64
C ALA A 44 -6.20 -2.24 5.98
N PHE A 45 -7.35 -2.88 5.94
CA PHE A 45 -8.08 -3.24 7.13
C PHE A 45 -8.38 -4.74 7.13
N GLY A 46 -8.49 -5.31 8.33
CA GLY A 46 -8.93 -6.68 8.49
C GLY A 46 -7.99 -7.66 7.83
N LYS A 47 -8.53 -8.53 7.00
CA LYS A 47 -7.73 -9.57 6.36
C LYS A 47 -6.63 -9.01 5.47
N ALA A 48 -6.91 -7.91 4.80
CA ALA A 48 -5.88 -7.28 3.96
C ALA A 48 -4.74 -6.78 4.81
N ALA A 49 -5.04 -6.25 6.00
CA ALA A 49 -3.99 -5.80 6.91
C ALA A 49 -3.18 -6.96 7.45
N GLU A 50 -3.85 -8.07 7.76
CA GLU A 50 -3.13 -9.27 8.22
C GLU A 50 -2.24 -9.83 7.14
N PHE A 51 -2.69 -9.79 5.90
CA PHE A 51 -1.86 -10.19 4.78
C PHE A 51 -0.62 -9.32 4.69
N ALA A 52 -0.80 -8.00 4.84
CA ALA A 52 0.32 -7.07 4.78
C ALA A 52 1.33 -7.37 5.89
N GLU A 53 0.83 -7.65 7.09
CA GLU A 53 1.70 -7.95 8.22
C GLU A 53 2.56 -9.17 7.95
N LYS A 54 1.97 -10.20 7.34
CA LYS A 54 2.67 -11.46 7.15
C LYS A 54 3.62 -11.46 5.95
N TYR A 55 3.24 -10.79 4.89
CA TYR A 55 3.91 -11.01 3.60
C TYR A 55 4.58 -9.78 3.03
N LEU A 56 4.26 -8.60 3.51
CA LEU A 56 4.81 -7.37 2.92
C LEU A 56 5.93 -6.83 3.76
N ASN A 57 6.97 -6.36 3.09
CA ASN A 57 8.08 -5.69 3.76
C ASN A 57 8.69 -4.68 2.79
N GLN A 58 9.64 -3.93 3.32
CA GLN A 58 10.29 -2.88 2.55
C GLN A 58 10.87 -3.43 1.25
N GLY A 59 10.62 -2.74 0.18
CA GLY A 59 11.16 -3.11 -1.12
C GLY A 59 10.33 -4.11 -1.89
N LYS A 60 9.32 -4.70 -1.27
CA LYS A 60 8.50 -5.71 -1.96
C LYS A 60 7.64 -5.04 -3.02
N GLN A 61 7.58 -5.66 -4.18
CA GLN A 61 6.76 -5.16 -5.26
C GLN A 61 5.41 -5.85 -5.26
N ILE A 62 4.35 -5.07 -5.30
CA ILE A 62 2.99 -5.61 -5.25
C ILE A 62 2.05 -4.80 -6.12
N VAL A 63 0.94 -5.43 -6.46
CA VAL A 63 -0.21 -4.75 -7.07
C VAL A 63 -1.29 -4.70 -6.01
N ILE A 64 -1.88 -3.53 -5.83
CA ILE A 64 -3.03 -3.41 -4.96
C ILE A 64 -4.24 -2.99 -5.77
N VAL A 65 -5.39 -3.42 -5.31
CA VAL A 65 -6.68 -3.00 -5.84
C VAL A 65 -7.43 -2.36 -4.69
N GLY A 66 -7.94 -1.17 -4.91
CA GLY A 66 -8.65 -0.48 -3.88
C GLY A 66 -9.31 0.78 -4.40
N ARG A 67 -9.74 1.62 -3.47
CA ARG A 67 -10.42 2.85 -3.84
C ARG A 67 -9.72 4.02 -3.19
N ILE A 68 -9.83 5.16 -3.82
CA ILE A 68 -9.22 6.39 -3.32
C ILE A 68 -10.15 7.03 -2.31
N GLN A 69 -9.60 7.46 -1.20
CA GLN A 69 -10.32 8.19 -0.18
C GLN A 69 -9.59 9.47 0.14
N VAL A 70 -10.33 10.57 0.16
CA VAL A 70 -9.77 11.87 0.51
C VAL A 70 -10.35 12.26 1.85
N ARG A 71 -9.47 12.62 2.78
CA ARG A 71 -9.86 13.12 4.10
C ARG A 71 -9.42 14.55 4.24
N SER A 72 -10.20 15.32 4.97
CA SER A 72 -9.81 16.69 5.29
C SER A 72 -9.90 16.90 6.79
N TRP A 73 -9.05 17.78 7.29
CA TRP A 73 -9.07 18.16 8.70
C TRP A 73 -8.49 19.55 8.82
N GLU A 74 -8.72 20.17 9.96
CA GLU A 74 -8.12 21.47 10.25
C GLU A 74 -6.93 21.27 11.19
N ASP A 75 -5.83 21.93 10.87
CA ASP A 75 -4.65 21.85 11.74
C ASP A 75 -4.75 22.90 12.85
N LYS A 76 -3.69 23.01 13.63
CA LYS A 76 -3.68 23.91 14.77
C LYS A 76 -3.78 25.38 14.38
N ASN A 77 -3.49 25.69 13.14
CA ASN A 77 -3.53 27.05 12.65
C ASN A 77 -4.83 27.36 11.93
N ASN A 78 -5.82 26.47 12.07
CA ASN A 78 -7.11 26.59 11.41
C ASN A 78 -7.01 26.55 9.89
N GLN A 79 -5.96 25.91 9.39
CA GLN A 79 -5.82 25.71 7.96
C GLN A 79 -6.34 24.33 7.59
N LYS A 80 -7.10 24.29 6.52
CA LYS A 80 -7.68 23.05 6.08
C LYS A 80 -6.64 22.23 5.35
N GLN A 81 -6.51 20.98 5.76
CA GLN A 81 -5.57 20.04 5.17
C GLN A 81 -6.31 18.88 4.57
N TRP A 82 -5.72 18.29 3.54
CA TRP A 82 -6.30 17.14 2.85
C TRP A 82 -5.26 16.04 2.78
N SER A 83 -5.73 14.82 2.84
CA SER A 83 -4.87 13.66 2.65
C SER A 83 -5.58 12.69 1.71
N THR A 84 -4.86 12.21 0.73
CA THR A 84 -5.39 11.25 -0.23
C THR A 84 -4.75 9.90 0.03
N GLU A 85 -5.58 8.89 0.21
CA GLU A 85 -5.14 7.55 0.55
C GLU A 85 -5.87 6.54 -0.30
N VAL A 86 -5.25 5.37 -0.49
CA VAL A 86 -5.91 4.26 -1.15
C VAL A 86 -6.32 3.26 -0.09
N ILE A 87 -7.61 2.96 -0.03
CA ILE A 87 -8.13 1.92 0.86
C ILE A 87 -7.99 0.61 0.12
N VAL A 88 -7.09 -0.23 0.59
CA VAL A 88 -6.72 -1.45 -0.11
C VAL A 88 -7.75 -2.53 0.11
N GLU A 89 -8.20 -3.13 -0.98
CA GLU A 89 -9.15 -4.22 -0.92
C GLU A 89 -8.49 -5.55 -1.21
N GLU A 90 -7.49 -5.56 -2.10
CA GLU A 90 -6.81 -6.78 -2.48
C GLU A 90 -5.33 -6.51 -2.73
N HIS A 91 -4.52 -7.53 -2.47
CA HIS A 91 -3.10 -7.51 -2.78
C HIS A 91 -2.77 -8.63 -3.74
N TYR A 92 -1.85 -8.35 -4.67
CA TYR A 92 -1.34 -9.37 -5.58
C TYR A 92 0.17 -9.24 -5.68
N PHE A 93 0.85 -10.36 -5.64
CA PHE A 93 2.29 -10.36 -5.83
C PHE A 93 2.62 -10.27 -7.31
N THR A 94 3.76 -9.67 -7.61
CA THR A 94 4.21 -9.51 -8.98
C THR A 94 5.52 -10.24 -9.17
N GLY A 95 6.08 -10.13 -10.33
CA GLY A 95 7.10 -10.98 -10.89
C GLY A 95 8.46 -11.04 -10.25
N SER A 96 8.69 -10.49 -9.10
CA SER A 96 9.98 -10.64 -8.44
C SER A 96 10.06 -11.90 -7.58
N LYS A 97 9.16 -12.82 -7.78
CA LYS A 97 9.12 -14.05 -7.01
C LYS A 97 10.11 -15.07 -7.54
N THR A 98 10.45 -16.02 -6.68
CA THR A 98 11.20 -17.17 -7.10
C THR A 98 10.32 -18.07 -7.95
N LYS A 99 10.95 -19.03 -8.61
CA LYS A 99 10.20 -19.94 -9.44
C LYS A 99 9.21 -20.78 -8.65
N GLU A 100 9.61 -21.23 -7.47
CA GLU A 100 8.72 -22.05 -6.68
C GLU A 100 7.47 -21.29 -6.32
N GLU A 101 7.62 -20.05 -5.96
CA GLU A 101 6.45 -19.24 -5.62
C GLU A 101 5.53 -19.06 -6.81
N ASN A 102 6.10 -18.85 -7.96
CA ASN A 102 5.30 -18.65 -9.15
C ASN A 102 4.46 -19.85 -9.49
N ASP A 103 5.01 -21.03 -9.32
CA ASP A 103 4.31 -22.23 -9.70
C ASP A 103 3.14 -22.55 -8.80
N GLU A 104 3.24 -22.16 -7.55
CA GLU A 104 2.26 -22.57 -6.57
C GLU A 104 1.26 -21.48 -6.23
N ASP A 105 1.72 -20.24 -6.23
CA ASP A 105 0.95 -19.17 -5.65
C ASP A 105 0.11 -18.41 -6.64
N LEU A 106 0.32 -18.64 -7.91
CA LEU A 106 -0.41 -17.89 -8.92
C LEU A 106 -1.60 -18.69 -9.38
N PRO A 107 -2.79 -18.19 -9.06
CA PRO A 107 -4.01 -18.90 -9.47
C PRO A 107 -4.36 -18.69 -10.93
N PHE A 108 -3.58 -17.93 -11.63
CA PHE A 108 -3.86 -17.58 -13.03
C PHE A 108 -2.65 -17.77 -13.89
#